data_2c52462df99af10ab1cc1e353b628b45
#
_entry.id   2c52462df99af10ab1cc1e353b628b45
#
_cell.length_a   1.000
_cell.length_b   1.000
_cell.length_c   1.000
_cell.angle_alpha   90.00
_cell.angle_beta   90.00
_cell.angle_gamma   90.00
#
_symmetry.space_group_name_H-M   'P 1'
#
loop_
_entity.id
_entity.type
_entity.pdbx_description
1 polymer ?
#
loop_
_entity_poly.entity_id
_entity_poly.type
_entity_poly.pdbx_seq_one_letter_code
_entity_poly.pdbx_strand_id
1 'polypeptide(L)'
;PTPEGAHRDGVDLVAVVLVDRHAVKGGETRVFDARGPQGQRFTLDQPWSVLLLDDERVIHETTPIQPQAPGTPAWRDTLVLTYRQGAFQGP
;
A
#
# COMPACT_ATOMS: atom_id res chain seq x y z
N PRO A 1 -2.40 -11.18 3.92
CA PRO A 1 -1.03 -10.73 3.79
C PRO A 1 -0.83 -9.90 2.53
N THR A 2 0.02 -8.92 2.63
CA THR A 2 0.35 -8.08 1.48
C THR A 2 1.35 -8.82 0.60
N PRO A 3 1.12 -8.90 -0.71
CA PRO A 3 2.10 -9.49 -1.62
C PRO A 3 3.43 -8.74 -1.56
N GLU A 4 4.53 -9.46 -1.70
CA GLU A 4 5.84 -8.85 -1.83
C GLU A 4 6.10 -8.47 -3.28
N GLY A 5 6.86 -7.38 -3.46
CA GLY A 5 7.22 -6.89 -4.78
C GLY A 5 6.15 -6.04 -5.43
N ALA A 6 6.49 -5.50 -6.58
CA ALA A 6 5.59 -4.63 -7.34
C ALA A 6 4.47 -5.46 -7.98
N HIS A 7 3.25 -4.99 -7.86
CA HIS A 7 2.09 -5.75 -8.33
C HIS A 7 0.93 -4.84 -8.68
N ARG A 8 -0.09 -5.45 -9.29
CA ARG A 8 -1.41 -4.89 -9.53
C ARG A 8 -2.45 -5.83 -8.91
N ASP A 9 -3.55 -5.27 -8.46
CA ASP A 9 -4.62 -6.05 -7.83
C ASP A 9 -5.68 -6.52 -8.81
N GLY A 10 -5.65 -6.04 -10.05
CA GLY A 10 -6.60 -6.45 -11.08
C GLY A 10 -7.98 -5.81 -10.94
N VAL A 11 -8.05 -4.66 -10.30
CA VAL A 11 -9.28 -3.88 -10.11
C VAL A 11 -9.11 -2.50 -10.73
N ASP A 12 -10.11 -1.62 -10.59
CA ASP A 12 -10.01 -0.27 -11.15
C ASP A 12 -9.31 0.68 -10.19
N LEU A 13 -9.71 0.68 -8.94
CA LEU A 13 -9.14 1.55 -7.92
C LEU A 13 -8.76 0.75 -6.68
N VAL A 14 -7.68 1.17 -6.05
CA VAL A 14 -7.25 0.66 -4.75
C VAL A 14 -7.08 1.84 -3.82
N ALA A 15 -7.67 1.75 -2.63
CA ALA A 15 -7.46 2.71 -1.56
C ALA A 15 -6.73 2.01 -0.43
N VAL A 16 -5.60 2.57 -0.02
CA VAL A 16 -4.86 2.09 1.14
C VAL A 16 -4.98 3.14 2.23
N VAL A 17 -5.56 2.75 3.36
CA VAL A 17 -5.73 3.62 4.51
C VAL A 17 -4.78 3.18 5.60
N LEU A 18 -3.92 4.07 6.05
CA LEU A 18 -3.11 3.79 7.23
C LEU A 18 -3.97 4.00 8.47
N VAL A 19 -4.21 2.94 9.21
CA VAL A 19 -4.98 3.01 10.46
C VAL A 19 -4.07 3.42 11.59
N ASP A 20 -2.97 2.72 11.77
CA ASP A 20 -2.00 3.02 12.82
C ASP A 20 -0.62 2.48 12.47
N ARG A 21 0.38 3.11 13.04
CA ARG A 21 1.78 2.75 12.86
C ARG A 21 2.54 3.05 14.14
N HIS A 22 3.34 2.10 14.61
CA HIS A 22 4.09 2.27 15.85
C HIS A 22 5.44 1.58 15.78
N ALA A 23 6.49 2.33 16.07
CA ALA A 23 7.85 1.84 16.29
C ALA A 23 8.38 0.94 15.14
N VAL A 24 7.92 1.19 13.91
CA VAL A 24 8.39 0.46 12.74
C VAL A 24 9.24 1.35 11.84
N LYS A 25 10.15 0.72 11.12
CA LYS A 25 10.84 1.31 9.96
C LYS A 25 10.48 0.48 8.73
N GLY A 26 10.67 1.08 7.55
CA GLY A 26 10.22 0.47 6.31
C GLY A 26 8.75 0.76 6.05
N GLY A 27 8.09 -0.11 5.29
CA GLY A 27 6.73 0.16 4.85
C GLY A 27 6.64 1.33 3.88
N GLU A 28 7.72 1.60 3.14
CA GLU A 28 7.73 2.59 2.09
C GLU A 28 6.88 2.10 0.94
N THR A 29 6.01 2.97 0.44
CA THR A 29 5.21 2.68 -0.74
C THR A 29 5.92 3.22 -1.97
N ARG A 30 6.02 2.37 -2.99
CA ARG A 30 6.57 2.71 -4.30
C ARG A 30 5.50 2.51 -5.34
N VAL A 31 5.26 3.55 -6.13
CA VAL A 31 4.25 3.55 -7.18
C VAL A 31 4.95 3.83 -8.50
N PHE A 32 4.77 2.95 -9.46
CA PHE A 32 5.40 3.05 -10.78
C PHE A 32 4.34 3.19 -11.85
N ASP A 33 4.62 4.03 -12.85
CA ASP A 33 3.81 4.07 -14.06
C ASP A 33 3.94 2.72 -14.77
N ALA A 34 2.81 2.10 -15.08
CA ALA A 34 2.80 0.80 -15.75
C ALA A 34 3.36 0.86 -17.17
N ARG A 35 3.47 2.03 -17.75
CA ARG A 35 3.92 2.24 -19.13
C ARG A 35 5.35 2.76 -19.27
N GLY A 36 6.01 3.05 -18.17
CA GLY A 36 7.31 3.66 -18.23
C GLY A 36 8.08 3.59 -16.92
N PRO A 37 9.28 4.17 -16.89
CA PRO A 37 10.16 4.05 -15.74
C PRO A 37 9.88 5.04 -14.62
N GLN A 38 8.89 5.92 -14.77
CA GLN A 38 8.61 6.93 -13.77
C GLN A 38 7.92 6.32 -12.57
N GLY A 39 8.32 6.77 -11.39
CA GLY A 39 7.74 6.29 -10.16
C GLY A 39 7.89 7.31 -9.04
N GLN A 40 7.17 7.06 -7.97
CA GLN A 40 7.23 7.83 -6.75
C GLN A 40 7.33 6.88 -5.57
N ARG A 41 7.98 7.34 -4.51
CA ARG A 41 8.05 6.61 -3.26
C ARG A 41 7.78 7.54 -2.10
N PHE A 42 7.07 7.03 -1.13
CA PHE A 42 6.70 7.78 0.07
C PHE A 42 6.30 6.79 1.17
N THR A 43 6.21 7.30 2.38
CA THR A 43 5.74 6.51 3.51
C THR A 43 4.47 7.13 4.07
N LEU A 44 3.42 6.32 4.22
CA LEU A 44 2.25 6.73 4.97
C LEU A 44 2.64 6.69 6.45
N ASP A 45 2.60 7.83 7.11
CA ASP A 45 3.02 7.93 8.51
C ASP A 45 1.96 8.56 9.42
N GLN A 46 0.95 9.21 8.86
CA GLN A 46 -0.12 9.82 9.61
C GLN A 46 -1.32 8.88 9.68
N PRO A 47 -1.86 8.60 10.87
CA PRO A 47 -3.09 7.81 10.98
C PRO A 47 -4.21 8.41 10.14
N TRP A 48 -4.97 7.51 9.48
CA TRP A 48 -6.09 7.83 8.61
C TRP A 48 -5.71 8.54 7.30
N SER A 49 -4.44 8.58 6.96
CA SER A 49 -4.05 9.01 5.62
C SER A 49 -4.45 7.94 4.60
N VAL A 50 -4.79 8.39 3.40
CA VAL A 50 -5.31 7.52 2.34
C VAL A 50 -4.45 7.70 1.10
N LEU A 51 -4.05 6.58 0.52
CA LEU A 51 -3.43 6.52 -0.79
C LEU A 51 -4.44 5.93 -1.77
N LEU A 52 -4.77 6.68 -2.82
CA LEU A 52 -5.62 6.19 -3.90
C LEU A 52 -4.75 5.84 -5.09
N LEU A 53 -4.94 4.64 -5.63
CA LEU A 53 -4.21 4.14 -6.78
C LEU A 53 -5.17 3.80 -7.90
N ASP A 54 -4.87 4.29 -9.11
CA ASP A 54 -5.51 3.82 -10.33
C ASP A 54 -4.80 2.53 -10.74
N ASP A 55 -5.41 1.39 -10.43
CA ASP A 55 -4.78 0.08 -10.59
C ASP A 55 -4.51 -0.29 -12.05
N GLU A 56 -5.19 0.38 -12.99
CA GLU A 56 -4.93 0.17 -14.41
C GLU A 56 -3.66 0.88 -14.89
N ARG A 57 -3.27 1.96 -14.22
CA ARG A 57 -2.18 2.83 -14.66
C ARG A 57 -0.90 2.65 -13.89
N VAL A 58 -0.95 2.09 -12.70
CA VAL A 58 0.23 2.01 -11.84
C VAL A 58 0.45 0.60 -11.34
N ILE A 59 1.70 0.34 -11.04
CA ILE A 59 2.15 -0.84 -10.32
C ILE A 59 2.67 -0.34 -8.97
N HIS A 60 2.37 -1.04 -7.91
CA HIS A 60 2.76 -0.59 -6.58
C HIS A 60 3.38 -1.70 -5.76
N GLU A 61 4.17 -1.31 -4.78
CA GLU A 61 4.75 -2.21 -3.80
C GLU A 61 4.90 -1.49 -2.46
N THR A 62 4.99 -2.27 -1.39
CA THR A 62 5.33 -1.76 -0.08
C THR A 62 6.54 -2.52 0.42
N THR A 63 7.56 -1.79 0.86
CA THR A 63 8.76 -2.43 1.40
C THR A 63 8.46 -3.11 2.72
N PRO A 64 9.20 -4.15 3.10
CA PRO A 64 9.00 -4.83 4.38
C PRO A 64 9.14 -3.87 5.55
N ILE A 65 8.42 -4.16 6.62
CA ILE A 65 8.55 -3.40 7.88
C ILE A 65 9.46 -4.16 8.83
N GLN A 66 10.12 -3.40 9.69
CA GLN A 66 10.97 -3.93 10.75
C GLN A 66 10.79 -3.08 12.01
N PRO A 67 10.96 -3.67 13.21
CA PRO A 67 11.01 -2.85 14.42
C PRO A 67 12.12 -1.83 14.35
N GLN A 68 11.88 -0.64 14.89
CA GLN A 68 12.93 0.38 15.03
C GLN A 68 14.05 -0.06 15.99
N ALA A 69 13.69 -0.86 16.97
CA ALA A 69 14.63 -1.41 17.93
C ALA A 69 14.30 -2.87 18.23
N PRO A 70 15.31 -3.74 18.41
CA PRO A 70 15.06 -5.14 18.77
C PRO A 70 14.28 -5.24 20.08
N GLY A 71 13.31 -6.19 20.11
CA GLY A 71 12.53 -6.44 21.32
C GLY A 71 11.44 -5.42 21.62
N THR A 72 11.30 -4.37 20.81
CA THR A 72 10.26 -3.37 20.99
C THR A 72 9.02 -3.77 20.18
N PRO A 73 7.82 -3.72 20.78
CA PRO A 73 6.59 -3.94 20.00
C PRO A 73 6.49 -2.96 18.86
N ALA A 74 6.16 -3.46 17.67
CA ALA A 74 6.07 -2.66 16.47
C ALA A 74 4.93 -3.18 15.60
N TRP A 75 4.17 -2.25 14.99
CA TRP A 75 3.07 -2.64 14.12
C TRP A 75 2.77 -1.58 13.07
N ARG A 76 2.11 -2.04 12.01
CA ARG A 76 1.56 -1.19 10.98
C ARG A 76 0.24 -1.81 10.55
N ASP A 77 -0.85 -1.10 10.81
CA ASP A 77 -2.20 -1.54 10.49
C ASP A 77 -2.73 -0.72 9.32
N THR A 78 -3.17 -1.41 8.27
CA THR A 78 -3.75 -0.77 7.10
C THR A 78 -5.08 -1.41 6.76
N LEU A 79 -5.95 -0.62 6.13
CA LEU A 79 -7.18 -1.08 5.53
C LEU A 79 -7.05 -0.88 4.01
N VAL A 80 -7.25 -1.95 3.26
CA VAL A 80 -7.18 -1.91 1.79
C VAL A 80 -8.57 -2.12 1.24
N LEU A 81 -9.03 -1.17 0.43
CA LEU A 81 -10.32 -1.22 -0.24
C LEU A 81 -10.07 -1.28 -1.74
N THR A 82 -10.80 -2.17 -2.40
CA THR A 82 -10.71 -2.29 -3.86
C THR A 82 -12.08 -1.99 -4.48
N TYR A 83 -12.05 -1.42 -5.66
CA TYR A 83 -13.24 -1.05 -6.40
C TYR A 83 -13.12 -1.47 -7.85
N ARG A 84 -14.17 -2.11 -8.36
CA ARG A 84 -14.30 -2.43 -9.77
C ARG A 84 -15.64 -1.90 -10.27
N GLN A 85 -15.59 -1.11 -11.34
CA GLN A 85 -16.78 -0.52 -11.91
C GLN A 85 -17.68 -1.59 -12.55
N GLY A 86 -18.99 -1.47 -12.33
CA GLY A 86 -19.97 -2.30 -13.01
C GLY A 86 -20.04 -3.74 -12.55
N ALA A 87 -19.35 -4.11 -11.51
CA ALA A 87 -19.37 -5.48 -11.00
C ALA A 87 -19.41 -5.50 -9.48
N PHE A 88 -20.22 -6.39 -8.94
CA PHE A 88 -20.20 -6.65 -7.50
C PHE A 88 -19.02 -7.55 -7.16
N GLN A 89 -18.27 -7.15 -6.14
CA GLN A 89 -17.07 -7.87 -5.69
C GLN A 89 -17.36 -8.83 -4.55
N GLY A 90 -18.59 -9.22 -4.37
CA GLY A 90 -19.01 -10.01 -3.24
C GLY A 90 -18.23 -11.30 -3.04
N PRO A 91 -18.48 -11.98 -1.94
CA PRO A 91 -17.73 -13.17 -1.55
C PRO A 91 -17.83 -14.29 -2.55
#